data_b95d6f46ab98c6326e975dd109f55d7e
#
_entry.id   b95d6f46ab98c6326e975dd109f55d7e
#
_cell.length_a   1.000
_cell.length_b   1.000
_cell.length_c   1.000
_cell.angle_alpha   90.00
_cell.angle_beta   90.00
_cell.angle_gamma   90.00
#
_symmetry.space_group_name_H-M   'P 1'
#
loop_
_entity.id
_entity.type
_entity.pdbx_description
1 polymer ?
#
loop_
_entity_poly.entity_id
_entity_poly.type
_entity_poly.pdbx_seq_one_letter_code
_entity_poly.pdbx_strand_id
1 'polypeptide(L)'
;MTLVLLTVVALVAALLRFTKRRRASRALFVATVAAFFAIGCGLVPAWLLRALQAPYAARPAIEWGERNAIVMLGLGTEKIAATGAVEPGTFSYSRVVEAASLYRDCRRARADADCKILVSGGDARRNGVPEASVYRDALVGVGIDAADVLSEPRSMNTWQNAQFTRVALDGYRADRVLLVTSGIHLRRSMLYFAHFGVAAIAVRAEYLQAVTFPLPLAYNFAIADLALHEYLGIARYRLYNALGWNPARTRPGDA
;
A
#
# COMPACT_ATOMS: atom_id res chain seq x y z
N MET A 1 -4.10 14.47 6.90
CA MET A 1 -5.58 14.29 6.84
C MET A 1 -6.20 14.44 8.22
N THR A 2 -5.84 13.64 9.23
CA THR A 2 -6.38 13.67 10.60
C THR A 2 -6.23 15.02 11.29
N LEU A 3 -5.06 15.66 11.26
CA LEU A 3 -4.86 16.98 11.85
C LEU A 3 -5.75 18.05 11.21
N VAL A 4 -5.90 18.04 9.88
CA VAL A 4 -6.80 18.97 9.18
C VAL A 4 -8.25 18.76 9.63
N LEU A 5 -8.70 17.50 9.71
CA LEU A 5 -10.03 17.17 10.18
C LEU A 5 -10.26 17.66 11.62
N LEU A 6 -9.32 17.40 12.54
CA LEU A 6 -9.39 17.87 13.92
C LEU A 6 -9.45 19.41 13.99
N THR A 7 -8.66 20.10 13.16
CA THR A 7 -8.70 21.57 13.08
C THR A 7 -10.06 22.06 12.60
N VAL A 8 -10.63 21.47 11.56
CA VAL A 8 -11.96 21.83 11.06
C VAL A 8 -13.02 21.62 12.14
N VAL A 9 -12.98 20.49 12.85
CA VAL A 9 -13.93 20.20 13.94
C VAL A 9 -13.78 21.20 15.09
N ALA A 10 -12.55 21.59 15.44
CA ALA A 10 -12.30 22.63 16.45
C ALA A 10 -12.85 24.01 16.04
N LEU A 11 -12.70 24.38 14.75
CA LEU A 11 -13.28 25.62 14.22
C LEU A 11 -14.80 25.60 14.25
N VAL A 12 -15.44 24.48 13.90
CA VAL A 12 -16.90 24.31 14.04
C VAL A 12 -17.33 24.42 15.49
N ALA A 13 -16.59 23.84 16.43
CA ALA A 13 -16.87 23.97 17.85
C ALA A 13 -16.79 25.44 18.32
N ALA A 14 -15.79 26.20 17.83
CA ALA A 14 -15.67 27.63 18.10
C ALA A 14 -16.86 28.43 17.53
N LEU A 15 -17.27 28.16 16.28
CA LEU A 15 -18.45 28.80 15.65
C LEU A 15 -19.73 28.52 16.42
N LEU A 16 -19.97 27.31 16.90
CA LEU A 16 -21.15 26.97 17.68
C LEU A 16 -21.22 27.74 18.99
N ARG A 17 -20.10 28.23 19.53
CA ARG A 17 -20.06 29.12 20.71
C ARG A 17 -20.70 30.47 20.42
N PHE A 18 -20.50 31.00 19.22
CA PHE A 18 -21.10 32.29 18.81
C PHE A 18 -22.60 32.17 18.51
N THR A 19 -23.08 31.01 18.10
CA THR A 19 -24.50 30.75 17.82
C THR A 19 -25.32 30.35 19.05
N LYS A 20 -24.85 30.66 20.26
CA LYS A 20 -25.47 30.34 21.57
C LYS A 20 -25.62 28.83 21.86
N ARG A 21 -25.10 27.94 21.03
CA ARG A 21 -25.12 26.47 21.24
C ARG A 21 -23.92 25.99 22.12
N ARG A 22 -23.76 26.63 23.28
CA ARG A 22 -22.58 26.44 24.15
C ARG A 22 -22.35 24.99 24.61
N ARG A 23 -23.40 24.19 24.85
CA ARG A 23 -23.28 22.78 25.24
C ARG A 23 -22.67 21.93 24.10
N ALA A 24 -23.20 22.09 22.89
CA ALA A 24 -22.67 21.39 21.70
C ALA A 24 -21.22 21.80 21.39
N SER A 25 -20.90 23.10 21.50
CA SER A 25 -19.54 23.63 21.35
C SER A 25 -18.55 22.96 22.33
N ARG A 26 -18.90 22.89 23.62
CA ARG A 26 -18.04 22.25 24.64
C ARG A 26 -17.86 20.75 24.38
N ALA A 27 -18.94 20.03 24.09
CA ALA A 27 -18.88 18.61 23.80
C ALA A 27 -17.98 18.31 22.60
N LEU A 28 -18.14 19.08 21.50
CA LEU A 28 -17.34 18.92 20.30
C LEU A 28 -15.86 19.25 20.53
N PHE A 29 -15.57 20.30 21.30
CA PHE A 29 -14.19 20.67 21.66
C PHE A 29 -13.52 19.57 22.52
N VAL A 30 -14.21 19.06 23.54
CA VAL A 30 -13.70 17.97 24.39
C VAL A 30 -13.46 16.71 23.54
N ALA A 31 -14.40 16.37 22.64
CA ALA A 31 -14.22 15.22 21.74
C ALA A 31 -13.01 15.41 20.80
N THR A 32 -12.79 16.63 20.30
CA THR A 32 -11.63 16.94 19.44
C THR A 32 -10.31 16.79 20.20
N VAL A 33 -10.24 17.30 21.43
CA VAL A 33 -9.06 17.16 22.29
C VAL A 33 -8.82 15.69 22.63
N ALA A 34 -9.86 14.95 23.01
CA ALA A 34 -9.75 13.51 23.28
C ALA A 34 -9.27 12.72 22.05
N ALA A 35 -9.80 13.02 20.86
CA ALA A 35 -9.36 12.40 19.62
C ALA A 35 -7.91 12.76 19.27
N PHE A 36 -7.48 14.01 19.48
CA PHE A 36 -6.09 14.43 19.28
C PHE A 36 -5.13 13.61 20.13
N PHE A 37 -5.41 13.45 21.42
CA PHE A 37 -4.59 12.63 22.31
C PHE A 37 -4.69 11.13 21.96
N ALA A 38 -5.88 10.60 21.69
CA ALA A 38 -6.06 9.20 21.34
C ALA A 38 -5.30 8.81 20.06
N ILE A 39 -5.22 9.71 19.07
CA ILE A 39 -4.42 9.50 17.86
C ILE A 39 -2.93 9.72 18.17
N GLY A 40 -2.59 10.87 18.72
CA GLY A 40 -1.19 11.28 18.94
C GLY A 40 -0.43 10.38 19.91
N CYS A 41 -1.09 9.88 20.97
CA CYS A 41 -0.51 8.95 21.94
C CYS A 41 -0.51 7.48 21.45
N GLY A 42 -1.01 7.19 20.25
CA GLY A 42 -0.85 5.90 19.61
C GLY A 42 -2.02 4.92 19.77
N LEU A 43 -3.05 5.20 20.55
CA LEU A 43 -4.17 4.28 20.79
C LEU A 43 -4.97 3.98 19.51
N VAL A 44 -5.42 5.03 18.82
CA VAL A 44 -6.20 4.89 17.59
C VAL A 44 -5.38 4.26 16.46
N PRO A 45 -4.17 4.75 16.13
CA PRO A 45 -3.38 4.14 15.06
C PRO A 45 -2.99 2.69 15.38
N ALA A 46 -2.72 2.31 16.63
CA ALA A 46 -2.46 0.92 17.00
C ALA A 46 -3.64 0.00 16.67
N TRP A 47 -4.87 0.44 16.97
CA TRP A 47 -6.09 -0.30 16.65
C TRP A 47 -6.32 -0.40 15.14
N LEU A 48 -6.19 0.72 14.41
CA LEU A 48 -6.37 0.75 12.95
C LEU A 48 -5.36 -0.17 12.24
N LEU A 49 -4.09 -0.07 12.60
CA LEU A 49 -3.01 -0.87 12.02
C LEU A 49 -3.21 -2.36 12.28
N ARG A 50 -3.56 -2.75 13.52
CA ARG A 50 -3.79 -4.15 13.87
C ARG A 50 -4.83 -4.79 12.97
N ALA A 51 -5.96 -4.15 12.74
CA ALA A 51 -7.04 -4.70 11.92
C ALA A 51 -6.66 -4.84 10.43
N LEU A 52 -5.73 -4.01 9.91
CA LEU A 52 -5.23 -4.12 8.54
C LEU A 52 -4.15 -5.20 8.37
N GLN A 53 -3.24 -5.33 9.35
CA GLN A 53 -1.99 -6.06 9.21
C GLN A 53 -1.96 -7.43 9.90
N ALA A 54 -2.80 -7.66 10.95
CA ALA A 54 -2.74 -8.90 11.72
C ALA A 54 -2.82 -10.18 10.87
N PRO A 55 -3.64 -10.26 9.80
CA PRO A 55 -3.67 -11.44 8.93
C PRO A 55 -2.35 -11.72 8.19
N TYR A 56 -1.47 -10.72 8.10
CA TYR A 56 -0.20 -10.76 7.38
C TYR A 56 1.01 -10.66 8.31
N ALA A 57 0.83 -10.85 9.63
CA ALA A 57 1.91 -10.72 10.61
C ALA A 57 3.00 -11.79 10.43
N ALA A 58 2.61 -13.03 10.12
CA ALA A 58 3.54 -14.09 9.81
C ALA A 58 3.95 -14.05 8.34
N ARG A 59 5.22 -14.41 8.06
CA ARG A 59 5.68 -14.65 6.69
C ARG A 59 5.07 -15.97 6.20
N PRO A 60 4.42 -16.00 5.01
CA PRO A 60 3.84 -17.25 4.51
C PRO A 60 4.95 -18.25 4.14
N ALA A 61 4.68 -19.55 4.28
CA ALA A 61 5.46 -20.58 3.61
C ALA A 61 5.21 -20.50 2.11
N ILE A 62 6.28 -20.46 1.31
CA ILE A 62 6.21 -20.30 -0.13
C ILE A 62 6.64 -21.61 -0.80
N GLU A 63 5.72 -22.21 -1.52
CA GLU A 63 6.01 -23.32 -2.44
C GLU A 63 6.24 -22.73 -3.84
N TRP A 64 7.48 -22.81 -4.31
CA TRP A 64 7.88 -22.30 -5.62
C TRP A 64 7.43 -23.24 -6.75
N GLY A 65 6.84 -22.65 -7.80
CA GLY A 65 6.45 -23.32 -9.03
C GLY A 65 7.57 -23.34 -10.08
N GLU A 66 7.23 -23.66 -11.32
CA GLU A 66 8.17 -23.56 -12.44
C GLU A 66 8.39 -22.10 -12.85
N ARG A 67 7.31 -21.29 -12.92
CA ARG A 67 7.33 -19.85 -13.24
C ARG A 67 6.75 -19.06 -12.11
N ASN A 68 7.56 -18.24 -11.48
CA ASN A 68 7.21 -17.50 -10.29
C ASN A 68 7.26 -15.99 -10.55
N ALA A 69 6.17 -15.29 -10.30
CA ALA A 69 6.09 -13.85 -10.38
C ALA A 69 6.04 -13.22 -8.99
N ILE A 70 7.03 -12.41 -8.66
CA ILE A 70 7.06 -11.58 -7.45
C ILE A 70 6.58 -10.19 -7.86
N VAL A 71 5.29 -9.92 -7.64
CA VAL A 71 4.67 -8.64 -7.98
C VAL A 71 4.96 -7.64 -6.87
N MET A 72 5.72 -6.59 -7.18
CA MET A 72 6.02 -5.49 -6.27
C MET A 72 5.20 -4.26 -6.63
N LEU A 73 4.41 -3.75 -5.68
CA LEU A 73 3.65 -2.52 -5.86
C LEU A 73 4.44 -1.30 -5.41
N GLY A 74 4.38 -0.23 -6.20
CA GLY A 74 4.94 1.07 -5.83
C GLY A 74 4.25 1.74 -4.63
N LEU A 75 4.92 2.72 -4.02
CA LEU A 75 4.38 3.61 -2.98
C LEU A 75 4.73 5.08 -3.26
N GLY A 76 5.10 5.38 -4.48
CA GLY A 76 5.50 6.71 -4.90
C GLY A 76 7.01 6.88 -4.97
N THR A 77 7.39 7.83 -5.79
CA THR A 77 8.77 8.28 -5.99
C THR A 77 8.95 9.69 -5.45
N GLU A 78 10.16 10.09 -5.18
CA GLU A 78 10.51 11.46 -4.76
C GLU A 78 11.47 12.07 -5.77
N LYS A 79 11.17 13.31 -6.20
CA LYS A 79 12.07 14.07 -7.07
C LYS A 79 12.97 14.95 -6.22
N ILE A 80 14.27 14.75 -6.35
CA ILE A 80 15.27 15.53 -5.63
C ILE A 80 15.42 16.88 -6.33
N ALA A 81 14.98 17.95 -5.67
CA ALA A 81 14.95 19.30 -6.28
C ALA A 81 16.34 19.79 -6.74
N ALA A 82 17.40 19.43 -6.01
CA ALA A 82 18.76 19.87 -6.30
C ALA A 82 19.37 19.22 -7.54
N THR A 83 18.99 17.97 -7.87
CA THR A 83 19.59 17.17 -8.97
C THR A 83 18.62 16.86 -10.08
N GLY A 84 17.31 16.97 -9.83
CA GLY A 84 16.26 16.46 -10.71
C GLY A 84 16.11 14.95 -10.72
N ALA A 85 16.95 14.21 -9.98
CA ALA A 85 16.87 12.75 -9.86
C ALA A 85 15.53 12.33 -9.25
N VAL A 86 14.99 11.21 -9.72
CA VAL A 86 13.77 10.61 -9.19
C VAL A 86 14.15 9.29 -8.53
N GLU A 87 13.86 9.17 -7.25
CA GLU A 87 14.26 8.04 -6.41
C GLU A 87 13.04 7.35 -5.78
N PRO A 88 13.17 6.09 -5.30
CA PRO A 88 12.12 5.46 -4.52
C PRO A 88 11.79 6.30 -3.28
N GLY A 89 10.52 6.50 -2.97
CA GLY A 89 10.11 7.15 -1.72
C GLY A 89 10.56 6.33 -0.49
N THR A 90 10.74 7.01 0.64
CA THR A 90 11.32 6.42 1.87
C THR A 90 10.72 5.07 2.27
N PHE A 91 9.41 4.91 2.20
CA PHE A 91 8.73 3.65 2.55
C PHE A 91 8.79 2.59 1.44
N SER A 92 9.33 2.91 0.27
CA SER A 92 9.40 1.98 -0.86
C SER A 92 10.59 1.03 -0.79
N TYR A 93 11.66 1.40 -0.08
CA TYR A 93 12.88 0.59 0.02
C TYR A 93 12.65 -0.77 0.69
N SER A 94 11.75 -0.85 1.68
CA SER A 94 11.37 -2.13 2.28
C SER A 94 10.81 -3.12 1.26
N ARG A 95 10.05 -2.63 0.28
CA ARG A 95 9.48 -3.45 -0.81
C ARG A 95 10.54 -3.92 -1.79
N VAL A 96 11.50 -3.07 -2.14
CA VAL A 96 12.65 -3.42 -2.98
C VAL A 96 13.47 -4.52 -2.30
N VAL A 97 13.78 -4.35 -1.01
CA VAL A 97 14.53 -5.34 -0.23
C VAL A 97 13.79 -6.67 -0.13
N GLU A 98 12.49 -6.64 0.18
CA GLU A 98 11.69 -7.86 0.29
C GLU A 98 11.55 -8.58 -1.06
N ALA A 99 11.27 -7.85 -2.15
CA ALA A 99 11.18 -8.44 -3.48
C ALA A 99 12.51 -9.08 -3.91
N ALA A 100 13.64 -8.40 -3.66
CA ALA A 100 14.97 -8.94 -3.92
C ALA A 100 15.31 -10.17 -3.07
N SER A 101 14.87 -10.19 -1.79
CA SER A 101 15.02 -11.36 -0.91
C SER A 101 14.25 -12.56 -1.45
N LEU A 102 12.97 -12.37 -1.79
CA LEU A 102 12.13 -13.42 -2.36
C LEU A 102 12.66 -13.97 -3.68
N TYR A 103 13.17 -13.09 -4.54
CA TYR A 103 13.81 -13.52 -5.79
C TYR A 103 15.01 -14.44 -5.52
N ARG A 104 15.89 -14.06 -4.58
CA ARG A 104 17.02 -14.89 -4.20
C ARG A 104 16.60 -16.20 -3.54
N ASP A 105 15.52 -16.20 -2.75
CA ASP A 105 14.95 -17.42 -2.15
C ASP A 105 14.38 -18.35 -3.24
N CYS A 106 13.67 -17.82 -4.23
CA CYS A 106 13.18 -18.55 -5.39
C CYS A 106 14.33 -19.24 -6.15
N ARG A 107 15.36 -18.47 -6.50
CA ARG A 107 16.54 -18.97 -7.24
C ARG A 107 17.34 -20.03 -6.47
N ARG A 108 17.37 -19.94 -5.12
CA ARG A 108 18.04 -20.94 -4.26
C ARG A 108 17.22 -22.20 -4.08
N ALA A 109 15.91 -22.07 -3.97
CA ALA A 109 15.03 -23.22 -3.72
C ALA A 109 14.90 -24.13 -4.94
N ARG A 110 14.93 -23.55 -6.15
CA ARG A 110 14.83 -24.28 -7.42
C ARG A 110 15.75 -23.64 -8.47
N ALA A 111 16.83 -24.30 -8.79
CA ALA A 111 17.81 -23.81 -9.76
C ALA A 111 17.24 -23.71 -11.20
N ASP A 112 16.26 -24.56 -11.52
CA ASP A 112 15.55 -24.65 -12.80
C ASP A 112 14.30 -23.73 -12.88
N ALA A 113 13.87 -23.13 -11.76
CA ALA A 113 12.70 -22.28 -11.76
C ALA A 113 12.97 -20.92 -12.45
N ASP A 114 12.02 -20.48 -13.25
CA ASP A 114 11.99 -19.11 -13.75
C ASP A 114 11.37 -18.19 -12.68
N CYS A 115 12.16 -17.22 -12.22
CA CYS A 115 11.78 -16.29 -11.17
C CYS A 115 11.88 -14.87 -11.72
N LYS A 116 10.75 -14.15 -11.79
CA LYS A 116 10.70 -12.77 -12.25
C LYS A 116 10.14 -11.85 -11.16
N ILE A 117 10.67 -10.65 -11.09
CA ILE A 117 10.05 -9.55 -10.32
C ILE A 117 9.26 -8.70 -11.30
N LEU A 118 7.96 -8.54 -11.08
CA LEU A 118 7.10 -7.65 -11.85
C LEU A 118 6.81 -6.41 -11.01
N VAL A 119 7.37 -5.27 -11.42
CA VAL A 119 7.15 -3.99 -10.76
C VAL A 119 5.99 -3.26 -11.42
N SER A 120 4.95 -2.94 -10.65
CA SER A 120 3.78 -2.22 -11.14
C SER A 120 3.67 -0.84 -10.49
N GLY A 121 3.66 0.21 -11.32
CA GLY A 121 3.53 1.60 -10.91
C GLY A 121 3.86 2.58 -12.03
N GLY A 122 2.89 3.43 -12.40
CA GLY A 122 3.06 4.54 -13.33
C GLY A 122 3.58 5.81 -12.64
N ASP A 123 3.52 6.93 -13.33
CA ASP A 123 3.94 8.23 -12.78
C ASP A 123 2.77 8.96 -12.08
N ALA A 124 2.23 8.35 -11.02
CA ALA A 124 1.09 8.88 -10.28
C ALA A 124 1.41 10.23 -9.58
N ARG A 125 2.67 10.49 -9.26
CA ARG A 125 3.14 11.75 -8.64
C ARG A 125 3.57 12.81 -9.65
N ARG A 126 3.57 12.50 -10.95
CA ARG A 126 3.99 13.41 -12.04
C ARG A 126 5.42 13.89 -11.87
N ASN A 127 6.31 13.00 -11.46
CA ASN A 127 7.75 13.28 -11.35
C ASN A 127 8.49 13.18 -12.70
N GLY A 128 7.79 12.73 -13.76
CA GLY A 128 8.32 12.57 -15.11
C GLY A 128 8.86 11.18 -15.42
N VAL A 129 8.87 10.25 -14.42
CA VAL A 129 9.36 8.89 -14.57
C VAL A 129 8.38 7.93 -13.87
N PRO A 130 7.95 6.83 -14.53
CA PRO A 130 7.12 5.81 -13.90
C PRO A 130 7.79 5.17 -12.69
N GLU A 131 7.02 4.90 -11.63
CA GLU A 131 7.52 4.21 -10.43
C GLU A 131 8.19 2.86 -10.79
N ALA A 132 7.58 2.12 -11.73
CA ALA A 132 8.11 0.83 -12.18
C ALA A 132 9.55 0.93 -12.72
N SER A 133 9.89 2.01 -13.43
CA SER A 133 11.24 2.24 -13.93
C SER A 133 12.22 2.54 -12.80
N VAL A 134 11.84 3.42 -11.87
CA VAL A 134 12.67 3.81 -10.72
C VAL A 134 12.96 2.60 -9.81
N TYR A 135 11.96 1.78 -9.55
CA TYR A 135 12.14 0.59 -8.71
C TYR A 135 12.88 -0.54 -9.43
N ARG A 136 12.73 -0.66 -10.76
CA ARG A 136 13.53 -1.57 -11.56
C ARG A 136 15.02 -1.23 -11.42
N ASP A 137 15.37 0.04 -11.56
CA ASP A 137 16.74 0.49 -11.42
C ASP A 137 17.29 0.24 -10.00
N ALA A 138 16.46 0.45 -8.97
CA ALA A 138 16.81 0.11 -7.59
C ALA A 138 17.04 -1.40 -7.39
N LEU A 139 16.21 -2.26 -7.98
CA LEU A 139 16.37 -3.73 -7.93
C LEU A 139 17.66 -4.18 -8.64
N VAL A 140 17.94 -3.62 -9.82
CA VAL A 140 19.19 -3.88 -10.54
C VAL A 140 20.39 -3.40 -9.71
N GLY A 141 20.29 -2.23 -9.09
CA GLY A 141 21.33 -1.69 -8.20
C GLY A 141 21.64 -2.57 -6.98
N VAL A 142 20.69 -3.39 -6.50
CA VAL A 142 20.93 -4.39 -5.44
C VAL A 142 21.25 -5.78 -5.97
N GLY A 143 21.59 -5.89 -7.26
CA GLY A 143 22.13 -7.11 -7.89
C GLY A 143 21.08 -8.07 -8.43
N ILE A 144 19.88 -7.62 -8.75
CA ILE A 144 18.91 -8.41 -9.53
C ILE A 144 19.20 -8.25 -11.01
N ASP A 145 19.19 -9.35 -11.78
CA ASP A 145 19.38 -9.30 -13.22
C ASP A 145 18.26 -8.46 -13.88
N ALA A 146 18.65 -7.51 -14.71
CA ALA A 146 17.72 -6.65 -15.43
C ALA A 146 16.73 -7.42 -16.33
N ALA A 147 17.13 -8.60 -16.84
CA ALA A 147 16.29 -9.49 -17.64
C ALA A 147 15.21 -10.19 -16.80
N ASP A 148 15.38 -10.24 -15.47
CA ASP A 148 14.42 -10.83 -14.54
C ASP A 148 13.48 -9.81 -13.91
N VAL A 149 13.60 -8.51 -14.27
CA VAL A 149 12.70 -7.45 -13.80
C VAL A 149 11.77 -7.01 -14.92
N LEU A 150 10.51 -7.40 -14.81
CA LEU A 150 9.41 -6.96 -15.69
C LEU A 150 8.81 -5.67 -15.14
N SER A 151 8.37 -4.77 -16.00
CA SER A 151 7.79 -3.49 -15.61
C SER A 151 6.39 -3.29 -16.17
N GLU A 152 5.46 -2.85 -15.32
CA GLU A 152 4.15 -2.34 -15.71
C GLU A 152 4.11 -0.82 -15.36
N PRO A 153 4.36 0.09 -16.33
CA PRO A 153 4.59 1.52 -16.04
C PRO A 153 3.35 2.40 -16.23
N ARG A 154 2.14 1.85 -16.43
CA ARG A 154 0.94 2.62 -16.81
C ARG A 154 -0.02 2.90 -15.66
N SER A 155 0.04 2.10 -14.60
CA SER A 155 -0.92 2.18 -13.50
C SER A 155 -0.75 3.43 -12.66
N MET A 156 -1.84 4.18 -12.46
CA MET A 156 -1.86 5.44 -11.69
C MET A 156 -2.47 5.27 -10.28
N ASN A 157 -2.91 4.06 -9.94
CA ASN A 157 -3.51 3.73 -8.65
C ASN A 157 -3.56 2.22 -8.46
N THR A 158 -3.85 1.76 -7.24
CA THR A 158 -3.86 0.32 -6.91
C THR A 158 -4.86 -0.52 -7.70
N TRP A 159 -5.97 0.06 -8.13
CA TRP A 159 -6.93 -0.63 -8.99
C TRP A 159 -6.32 -0.96 -10.36
N GLN A 160 -5.67 0.03 -10.97
CA GLN A 160 -4.96 -0.14 -12.23
C GLN A 160 -3.72 -1.03 -12.08
N ASN A 161 -3.03 -0.98 -10.91
CA ASN A 161 -1.95 -1.94 -10.64
C ASN A 161 -2.48 -3.38 -10.80
N ALA A 162 -3.60 -3.72 -10.15
CA ALA A 162 -4.16 -5.06 -10.25
C ALA A 162 -4.61 -5.39 -11.69
N GLN A 163 -5.28 -4.45 -12.36
CA GLN A 163 -5.79 -4.61 -13.73
C GLN A 163 -4.66 -4.85 -14.74
N PHE A 164 -3.63 -4.02 -14.72
CA PHE A 164 -2.56 -4.11 -15.73
C PHE A 164 -1.52 -5.19 -15.39
N THR A 165 -1.30 -5.45 -14.09
CA THR A 165 -0.48 -6.59 -13.67
C THR A 165 -1.08 -7.91 -14.12
N ARG A 166 -2.42 -8.07 -14.10
CA ARG A 166 -3.08 -9.28 -14.63
C ARG A 166 -2.64 -9.57 -16.05
N VAL A 167 -2.67 -8.57 -16.94
CA VAL A 167 -2.26 -8.73 -18.35
C VAL A 167 -0.78 -9.16 -18.46
N ALA A 168 0.10 -8.58 -17.64
CA ALA A 168 1.51 -8.94 -17.65
C ALA A 168 1.73 -10.38 -17.13
N LEU A 169 0.99 -10.80 -16.10
CA LEU A 169 1.04 -12.15 -15.55
C LEU A 169 0.55 -13.21 -16.54
N ASP A 170 -0.51 -12.90 -17.30
CA ASP A 170 -1.02 -13.80 -18.36
C ASP A 170 0.02 -14.00 -19.46
N GLY A 171 0.69 -12.91 -19.88
CA GLY A 171 1.79 -12.99 -20.84
C GLY A 171 2.99 -13.81 -20.37
N TYR A 172 3.33 -13.71 -19.08
CA TYR A 172 4.41 -14.48 -18.44
C TYR A 172 3.99 -15.92 -18.12
N ARG A 173 2.69 -16.19 -17.98
CA ARG A 173 2.11 -17.49 -17.59
C ARG A 173 2.62 -17.96 -16.24
N ALA A 174 2.55 -17.09 -15.23
CA ALA A 174 3.02 -17.39 -13.88
C ALA A 174 2.21 -18.50 -13.22
N ASP A 175 2.90 -19.54 -12.69
CA ASP A 175 2.29 -20.62 -11.90
C ASP A 175 2.06 -20.19 -10.46
N ARG A 176 2.95 -19.33 -9.95
CA ARG A 176 2.89 -18.75 -8.60
C ARG A 176 3.03 -17.24 -8.67
N VAL A 177 2.15 -16.57 -7.96
CA VAL A 177 2.15 -15.10 -7.86
C VAL A 177 2.28 -14.71 -6.39
N LEU A 178 3.32 -13.97 -6.05
CA LEU A 178 3.53 -13.36 -4.74
C LEU A 178 3.25 -11.87 -4.86
N LEU A 179 2.46 -11.30 -3.96
CA LEU A 179 2.17 -9.86 -3.94
C LEU A 179 2.90 -9.19 -2.78
N VAL A 180 3.90 -8.39 -3.12
CA VAL A 180 4.79 -7.69 -2.18
C VAL A 180 4.36 -6.24 -2.05
N THR A 181 3.96 -5.84 -0.87
CA THR A 181 3.64 -4.45 -0.52
C THR A 181 3.66 -4.25 0.99
N SER A 182 3.41 -3.03 1.46
CA SER A 182 3.27 -2.70 2.89
C SER A 182 2.21 -3.54 3.58
N GLY A 183 2.44 -3.98 4.81
CA GLY A 183 1.47 -4.76 5.57
C GLY A 183 0.10 -4.12 5.67
N ILE A 184 0.05 -2.79 5.84
CA ILE A 184 -1.22 -2.02 5.86
C ILE A 184 -1.96 -2.05 4.52
N HIS A 185 -1.21 -2.14 3.41
CA HIS A 185 -1.75 -2.06 2.05
C HIS A 185 -2.22 -3.41 1.51
N LEU A 186 -1.73 -4.54 2.08
CA LEU A 186 -2.02 -5.88 1.59
C LEU A 186 -3.53 -6.16 1.51
N ARG A 187 -4.30 -5.79 2.54
CA ARG A 187 -5.74 -6.08 2.56
C ARG A 187 -6.48 -5.48 1.35
N ARG A 188 -6.19 -4.24 0.99
CA ARG A 188 -6.79 -3.57 -0.18
C ARG A 188 -6.25 -4.13 -1.48
N SER A 189 -4.95 -4.35 -1.56
CA SER A 189 -4.31 -4.89 -2.76
C SER A 189 -4.81 -6.29 -3.09
N MET A 190 -4.90 -7.19 -2.10
CA MET A 190 -5.44 -8.53 -2.28
C MET A 190 -6.89 -8.53 -2.77
N LEU A 191 -7.74 -7.60 -2.26
CA LEU A 191 -9.11 -7.44 -2.75
C LEU A 191 -9.16 -7.07 -4.23
N TYR A 192 -8.26 -6.16 -4.68
CA TYR A 192 -8.23 -5.72 -6.07
C TYR A 192 -7.65 -6.78 -7.00
N PHE A 193 -6.57 -7.44 -6.58
CA PHE A 193 -5.98 -8.54 -7.35
C PHE A 193 -6.95 -9.71 -7.52
N ALA A 194 -7.63 -10.11 -6.44
CA ALA A 194 -8.67 -11.12 -6.50
C ALA A 194 -9.87 -10.72 -7.38
N HIS A 195 -10.18 -9.41 -7.47
CA HIS A 195 -11.22 -8.90 -8.35
C HIS A 195 -10.89 -9.15 -9.83
N PHE A 196 -9.63 -9.01 -10.20
CA PHE A 196 -9.13 -9.26 -11.56
C PHE A 196 -8.66 -10.71 -11.76
N GLY A 197 -9.06 -11.65 -10.91
CA GLY A 197 -8.77 -13.08 -11.07
C GLY A 197 -7.34 -13.49 -10.74
N VAL A 198 -6.54 -12.64 -10.09
CA VAL A 198 -5.17 -12.98 -9.67
C VAL A 198 -5.20 -13.61 -8.29
N ALA A 199 -4.89 -14.91 -8.21
CA ALA A 199 -4.69 -15.63 -6.95
C ALA A 199 -3.24 -15.42 -6.49
N ALA A 200 -3.01 -14.44 -5.62
CA ALA A 200 -1.68 -14.11 -5.13
C ALA A 200 -1.48 -14.56 -3.67
N ILE A 201 -0.22 -14.89 -3.34
CA ILE A 201 0.24 -15.08 -1.96
C ILE A 201 0.67 -13.70 -1.43
N ALA A 202 0.05 -13.25 -0.35
CA ALA A 202 0.35 -11.95 0.25
C ALA A 202 1.67 -12.00 1.04
N VAL A 203 2.62 -11.14 0.68
CA VAL A 203 3.90 -11.01 1.40
C VAL A 203 4.09 -9.54 1.81
N ARG A 204 4.18 -9.32 3.11
CA ARG A 204 4.43 -7.97 3.63
C ARG A 204 5.91 -7.60 3.52
N ALA A 205 6.18 -6.40 3.06
CA ALA A 205 7.52 -5.83 3.07
C ALA A 205 7.88 -5.30 4.46
N GLU A 206 7.01 -4.47 5.06
CA GLU A 206 7.18 -3.95 6.42
C GLU A 206 5.90 -4.11 7.24
N TYR A 207 6.04 -3.96 8.56
CA TYR A 207 4.95 -4.00 9.52
C TYR A 207 5.00 -2.74 10.39
N LEU A 208 4.07 -1.81 10.18
CA LEU A 208 4.04 -0.55 10.91
C LEU A 208 3.47 -0.74 12.32
N GLN A 209 4.05 -0.06 13.29
CA GLN A 209 3.57 -0.05 14.67
C GLN A 209 3.40 1.38 15.15
N ALA A 210 2.31 1.63 15.87
CA ALA A 210 2.14 2.89 16.58
C ALA A 210 3.06 2.92 17.81
N VAL A 211 3.55 4.10 18.12
CA VAL A 211 4.36 4.33 19.33
C VAL A 211 3.42 4.78 20.45
N THR A 212 3.22 3.95 21.46
CA THR A 212 2.46 4.33 22.65
C THR A 212 3.33 5.22 23.53
N PHE A 213 2.94 6.49 23.66
CA PHE A 213 3.67 7.47 24.44
C PHE A 213 2.69 8.46 25.09
N PRO A 214 2.97 9.00 26.31
CA PRO A 214 2.04 9.90 27.01
C PRO A 214 1.84 11.26 26.32
N LEU A 215 2.76 11.68 25.44
CA LEU A 215 2.64 12.90 24.65
C LEU A 215 2.34 12.57 23.18
N PRO A 216 1.56 13.39 22.47
CA PRO A 216 1.25 13.21 21.07
C PRO A 216 2.49 13.26 20.18
N LEU A 217 2.66 12.24 19.32
CA LEU A 217 3.77 12.13 18.38
C LEU A 217 3.27 12.37 16.95
N ALA A 218 3.98 13.17 16.16
CA ALA A 218 3.67 13.42 14.75
C ALA A 218 3.63 12.13 13.92
N TYR A 219 4.51 11.18 14.24
CA TYR A 219 4.55 9.86 13.62
C TYR A 219 3.20 9.13 13.73
N ASN A 220 2.54 9.15 14.89
CA ASN A 220 1.25 8.48 15.10
C ASN A 220 0.14 9.08 14.23
N PHE A 221 0.14 10.39 13.99
CA PHE A 221 -0.78 11.02 13.05
C PHE A 221 -0.50 10.58 11.61
N ALA A 222 0.77 10.50 11.21
CA ALA A 222 1.15 10.07 9.87
C ALA A 222 0.69 8.64 9.57
N ILE A 223 0.94 7.69 10.49
CA ILE A 223 0.52 6.29 10.29
C ILE A 223 -1.01 6.12 10.43
N ALA A 224 -1.68 6.95 11.23
CA ALA A 224 -3.15 6.98 11.25
C ALA A 224 -3.71 7.43 9.90
N ASP A 225 -3.11 8.44 9.27
CA ASP A 225 -3.50 8.90 7.93
C ASP A 225 -3.30 7.82 6.86
N LEU A 226 -2.18 7.09 6.92
CA LEU A 226 -1.93 5.95 6.04
C LEU A 226 -2.99 4.84 6.24
N ALA A 227 -3.30 4.47 7.48
CA ALA A 227 -4.30 3.46 7.78
C ALA A 227 -5.70 3.88 7.31
N LEU A 228 -6.11 5.13 7.58
CA LEU A 228 -7.41 5.66 7.13
C LEU A 228 -7.52 5.66 5.59
N HIS A 229 -6.43 5.97 4.88
CA HIS A 229 -6.41 5.88 3.42
C HIS A 229 -6.75 4.46 2.93
N GLU A 230 -6.24 3.43 3.59
CA GLU A 230 -6.54 2.04 3.26
C GLU A 230 -8.01 1.69 3.55
N TYR A 231 -8.55 2.09 4.70
CA TYR A 231 -9.97 1.88 5.01
C TYR A 231 -10.89 2.57 4.02
N LEU A 232 -10.59 3.82 3.63
CA LEU A 232 -11.36 4.55 2.62
C LEU A 232 -11.31 3.85 1.26
N GLY A 233 -10.12 3.33 0.87
CA GLY A 233 -9.97 2.56 -0.35
C GLY A 233 -10.80 1.27 -0.36
N ILE A 234 -10.81 0.53 0.75
CA ILE A 234 -11.63 -0.68 0.93
C ILE A 234 -13.13 -0.33 0.93
N ALA A 235 -13.53 0.73 1.63
CA ALA A 235 -14.92 1.17 1.69
C ALA A 235 -15.42 1.59 0.30
N ARG A 236 -14.61 2.36 -0.45
CA ARG A 236 -14.91 2.74 -1.84
C ARG A 236 -15.10 1.51 -2.74
N TYR A 237 -14.21 0.53 -2.64
CA TYR A 237 -14.31 -0.70 -3.41
C TYR A 237 -15.63 -1.43 -3.16
N ARG A 238 -16.00 -1.58 -1.87
CA ARG A 238 -17.27 -2.24 -1.48
C ARG A 238 -18.48 -1.49 -1.99
N LEU A 239 -18.48 -0.16 -1.85
CA LEU A 239 -19.56 0.70 -2.34
C LEU A 239 -19.71 0.58 -3.86
N TYR A 240 -18.61 0.67 -4.60
CA TYR A 240 -18.64 0.59 -6.07
C TYR A 240 -19.10 -0.79 -6.56
N ASN A 241 -18.73 -1.88 -5.86
CA ASN A 241 -19.25 -3.21 -6.16
C ASN A 241 -20.76 -3.31 -5.86
N ALA A 242 -21.24 -2.76 -4.75
CA ALA A 242 -22.66 -2.77 -4.39
C ALA A 242 -23.52 -1.96 -5.37
N LEU A 243 -22.95 -0.89 -5.95
CA LEU A 243 -23.62 -0.03 -6.94
C LEU A 243 -23.44 -0.52 -8.40
N GLY A 244 -22.69 -1.60 -8.62
CA GLY A 244 -22.40 -2.09 -9.96
C GLY A 244 -21.50 -1.16 -10.81
N TRP A 245 -20.74 -0.27 -10.17
CA TRP A 245 -19.85 0.69 -10.86
C TRP A 245 -18.48 0.11 -11.19
N ASN A 246 -18.06 -0.96 -10.51
CA ASN A 246 -16.88 -1.72 -10.90
C ASN A 246 -17.25 -2.71 -12.02
N PRO A 247 -16.33 -3.03 -12.96
CA PRO A 247 -16.54 -4.12 -13.92
C PRO A 247 -16.80 -5.45 -13.20
N ALA A 248 -17.34 -6.43 -13.90
CA ALA A 248 -17.55 -7.76 -13.36
C ALA A 248 -16.22 -8.37 -12.88
N ARG A 249 -16.28 -9.17 -11.81
CA ARG A 249 -15.11 -9.89 -11.34
C ARG A 249 -14.66 -10.94 -12.35
N THR A 250 -13.38 -10.96 -12.63
CA THR A 250 -12.76 -12.04 -13.40
C THR A 250 -12.46 -13.21 -12.45
N ARG A 251 -12.79 -14.44 -12.84
CA ARG A 251 -12.38 -15.62 -12.09
C ARG A 251 -10.95 -16.01 -12.47
N PRO A 252 -10.17 -16.64 -11.56
CA PRO A 252 -8.90 -17.25 -11.93
C PRO A 252 -9.13 -18.26 -13.07
N GLY A 253 -8.41 -18.11 -14.18
CA GLY A 253 -8.57 -18.95 -15.35
C GLY A 253 -9.53 -18.45 -16.43
N ASP A 254 -10.33 -17.42 -16.19
CA ASP A 254 -11.11 -16.70 -17.22
C ASP A 254 -10.16 -15.69 -17.90
N ALA A 255 -9.42 -16.10 -18.92
CA ALA A 255 -8.59 -15.28 -19.79
C ALA A 255 -9.05 -15.38 -21.25
#